data_bff5446d17fa0481dc8622005b7e264a
#
_entry.id   bff5446d17fa0481dc8622005b7e264a
#
_cell.length_a   1.000
_cell.length_b   1.000
_cell.length_c   1.000
_cell.angle_alpha   90.00
_cell.angle_beta   90.00
_cell.angle_gamma   90.00
#
_symmetry.space_group_name_H-M   'P 1'
#
loop_
_entity.id
_entity.type
_entity.pdbx_description
1 polymer ?
#
loop_
_entity_poly.entity_id
_entity_poly.type
_entity_poly.pdbx_seq_one_letter_code
_entity_poly.pdbx_strand_id
1 'polypeptide(L)'
;MSMGRVFIVDDDEYVRESVGLVLKQGGYEVLEAADGEEAIAAIQSYPTGFQVHAIICDIDLPKVNGNDLIAFIRAKLPLVPVIVLTGYPDVQGAASLFKQGVVDYLIKPSQAQTLLDAVRRAIGEQALLG
;
A
#
# COMPACT_ATOMS: atom_id res chain seq x y z
N MET A 1 -8.11 -6.89 19.55
CA MET A 1 -7.44 -5.62 19.20
C MET A 1 -6.80 -5.75 17.82
N SER A 2 -6.91 -4.70 17.04
CA SER A 2 -6.32 -4.65 15.70
C SER A 2 -4.82 -4.36 15.77
N MET A 3 -4.06 -5.00 14.88
CA MET A 3 -2.63 -4.70 14.68
C MET A 3 -2.42 -3.42 13.89
N GLY A 4 -3.46 -2.89 13.30
CA GLY A 4 -3.44 -1.71 12.46
C GLY A 4 -4.35 -1.88 11.27
N ARG A 5 -4.50 -0.82 10.47
CA ARG A 5 -5.35 -0.81 9.29
C ARG A 5 -4.49 -0.63 8.05
N VAL A 6 -4.67 -1.51 7.06
CA VAL A 6 -3.92 -1.51 5.82
C VAL A 6 -4.86 -1.18 4.66
N PHE A 7 -4.45 -0.26 3.82
CA PHE A 7 -5.19 0.13 2.62
C PHE A 7 -4.58 -0.56 1.41
N ILE A 8 -5.38 -1.36 0.71
CA ILE A 8 -4.94 -2.11 -0.48
C ILE A 8 -5.49 -1.43 -1.72
N VAL A 9 -4.63 -1.05 -2.64
CA VAL A 9 -4.99 -0.44 -3.92
C VAL A 9 -4.53 -1.35 -5.05
N ASP A 10 -5.47 -2.00 -5.73
CA ASP A 10 -5.19 -2.94 -6.81
C ASP A 10 -6.44 -3.13 -7.65
N ASP A 11 -6.31 -3.17 -8.97
CA ASP A 11 -7.47 -3.34 -9.86
C ASP A 11 -7.91 -4.79 -9.99
N ASP A 12 -7.10 -5.74 -9.53
CA ASP A 12 -7.43 -7.17 -9.56
C ASP A 12 -8.15 -7.57 -8.27
N GLU A 13 -9.44 -7.88 -8.38
CA GLU A 13 -10.26 -8.30 -7.24
C GLU A 13 -9.67 -9.52 -6.53
N TYR A 14 -9.16 -10.48 -7.30
CA TYR A 14 -8.56 -11.68 -6.73
C TYR A 14 -7.35 -11.34 -5.86
N VAL A 15 -6.51 -10.42 -6.32
CA VAL A 15 -5.34 -9.97 -5.54
C VAL A 15 -5.81 -9.27 -4.26
N ARG A 16 -6.79 -8.38 -4.35
CA ARG A 16 -7.31 -7.69 -3.16
C ARG A 16 -7.86 -8.68 -2.14
N GLU A 17 -8.62 -9.68 -2.59
CA GLU A 17 -9.18 -10.71 -1.71
C GLU A 17 -8.08 -11.55 -1.06
N SER A 18 -7.10 -12.01 -1.85
CA SER A 18 -6.00 -12.84 -1.36
C SER A 18 -5.14 -12.11 -0.35
N VAL A 19 -4.73 -10.89 -0.68
CA VAL A 19 -3.91 -10.06 0.20
C VAL A 19 -4.72 -9.68 1.45
N GLY A 20 -5.97 -9.31 1.26
CA GLY A 20 -6.86 -8.97 2.37
C GLY A 20 -7.03 -10.11 3.35
N LEU A 21 -7.19 -11.33 2.86
CA LEU A 21 -7.34 -12.52 3.71
C LEU A 21 -6.07 -12.74 4.55
N VAL A 22 -4.91 -12.66 3.93
CA VAL A 22 -3.63 -12.82 4.63
C VAL A 22 -3.50 -11.78 5.75
N LEU A 23 -3.81 -10.53 5.44
CA LEU A 23 -3.69 -9.44 6.41
C LEU A 23 -4.68 -9.59 7.57
N LYS A 24 -5.94 -9.96 7.27
CA LYS A 24 -6.95 -10.18 8.31
C LYS A 24 -6.55 -11.33 9.23
N GLN A 25 -6.01 -12.41 8.68
CA GLN A 25 -5.49 -13.52 9.48
C GLN A 25 -4.31 -13.09 10.36
N GLY A 26 -3.56 -12.09 9.93
CA GLY A 26 -2.47 -11.51 10.71
C GLY A 26 -2.92 -10.48 11.74
N GLY A 27 -4.22 -10.21 11.84
CA GLY A 27 -4.77 -9.30 12.85
C GLY A 27 -4.98 -7.87 12.38
N TYR A 28 -4.84 -7.61 11.08
CA TYR A 28 -5.02 -6.26 10.51
C TYR A 28 -6.44 -6.04 10.03
N GLU A 29 -6.90 -4.79 10.13
CA GLU A 29 -8.08 -4.34 9.42
C GLU A 29 -7.68 -3.95 8.00
N VAL A 30 -8.60 -4.10 7.04
CA VAL A 30 -8.30 -3.88 5.62
C VAL A 30 -9.34 -2.94 5.01
N LEU A 31 -8.87 -1.94 4.28
CA LEU A 31 -9.66 -1.12 3.38
C LEU A 31 -9.15 -1.38 1.96
N GLU A 32 -10.01 -1.19 0.95
CA GLU A 32 -9.67 -1.50 -0.43
C GLU A 32 -10.10 -0.39 -1.38
N ALA A 33 -9.32 -0.22 -2.44
CA ALA A 33 -9.70 0.57 -3.60
C ALA A 33 -9.35 -0.22 -4.86
N ALA A 34 -10.23 -0.18 -5.85
CA ALA A 34 -10.05 -0.95 -7.09
C ALA A 34 -9.21 -0.22 -8.13
N ASP A 35 -8.98 1.07 -7.96
CA ASP A 35 -8.15 1.86 -8.89
C ASP A 35 -7.63 3.12 -8.19
N GLY A 36 -6.82 3.88 -8.93
CA GLY A 36 -6.20 5.08 -8.40
C GLY A 36 -7.21 6.19 -8.10
N GLU A 37 -8.28 6.30 -8.89
CA GLU A 37 -9.32 7.30 -8.66
C GLU A 37 -10.05 7.03 -7.34
N GLU A 38 -10.41 5.77 -7.09
CA GLU A 38 -11.02 5.37 -5.82
C GLU A 38 -10.10 5.64 -4.64
N ALA A 39 -8.80 5.34 -4.81
CA ALA A 39 -7.81 5.58 -3.76
C ALA A 39 -7.72 7.06 -3.42
N ILE A 40 -7.63 7.92 -4.42
CA ILE A 40 -7.57 9.36 -4.24
C ILE A 40 -8.84 9.86 -3.56
N ALA A 41 -10.01 9.42 -4.03
CA ALA A 41 -11.29 9.80 -3.46
C ALA A 41 -11.39 9.40 -1.98
N ALA A 42 -10.96 8.19 -1.65
CA ALA A 42 -10.97 7.70 -0.28
C ALA A 42 -10.11 8.59 0.64
N ILE A 43 -8.90 8.92 0.19
CA ILE A 43 -7.99 9.76 0.96
C ILE A 43 -8.56 11.17 1.15
N GLN A 44 -9.16 11.74 0.11
CA GLN A 44 -9.72 13.09 0.14
C GLN A 44 -11.01 13.20 0.94
N SER A 45 -11.75 12.11 1.13
CA SER A 45 -13.05 12.15 1.81
C SER A 45 -12.97 12.24 3.33
N TYR A 46 -11.77 12.19 3.91
CA TYR A 46 -11.59 12.27 5.36
C TYR A 46 -11.00 13.62 5.75
N PRO A 47 -11.80 14.55 6.28
CA PRO A 47 -11.33 15.90 6.59
C PRO A 47 -10.30 15.97 7.72
N THR A 48 -10.28 14.97 8.62
CA THR A 48 -9.35 14.92 9.76
C THR A 48 -8.19 13.95 9.53
N GLY A 49 -8.06 13.45 8.30
CA GLY A 49 -7.02 12.51 7.92
C GLY A 49 -7.54 11.11 7.67
N PHE A 50 -6.94 10.46 6.71
CA PHE A 50 -7.27 9.09 6.34
C PHE A 50 -6.50 8.16 7.27
N GLN A 51 -7.23 7.44 8.13
CA GLN A 51 -6.60 6.67 9.21
C GLN A 51 -6.23 5.27 8.77
N VAL A 52 -5.05 5.15 8.20
CA VAL A 52 -4.43 3.86 7.87
C VAL A 52 -2.99 3.85 8.37
N HIS A 53 -2.45 2.67 8.61
CA HIS A 53 -1.12 2.47 9.16
C HIS A 53 -0.10 2.05 8.11
N ALA A 54 -0.57 1.51 6.99
CA ALA A 54 0.26 1.14 5.85
C ALA A 54 -0.61 1.09 4.60
N ILE A 55 0.02 1.27 3.44
CA ILE A 55 -0.64 1.17 2.14
C ILE A 55 0.12 0.16 1.29
N ILE A 56 -0.62 -0.79 0.70
CA ILE A 56 -0.09 -1.70 -0.30
C ILE A 56 -0.70 -1.28 -1.63
N CYS A 57 0.13 -0.88 -2.58
CA CYS A 57 -0.33 -0.27 -3.82
C CYS A 57 0.30 -0.94 -5.04
N ASP A 58 -0.55 -1.36 -5.98
CA ASP A 58 -0.12 -1.72 -7.31
C ASP A 58 0.11 -0.42 -8.11
N ILE A 59 1.17 -0.40 -8.90
CA ILE A 59 1.50 0.76 -9.74
C ILE A 59 1.04 0.60 -11.18
N ASP A 60 0.64 -0.62 -11.58
CA ASP A 60 0.14 -0.90 -12.94
C ASP A 60 -1.37 -0.81 -12.98
N LEU A 61 -1.89 0.36 -12.64
CA LEU A 61 -3.33 0.62 -12.54
C LEU A 61 -3.84 1.33 -13.80
N PRO A 62 -5.10 1.09 -14.18
CA PRO A 62 -5.72 1.87 -15.24
C PRO A 62 -6.02 3.30 -14.75
N LYS A 63 -6.17 4.23 -15.66
CA LYS A 63 -6.64 5.61 -15.47
C LYS A 63 -5.65 6.56 -14.81
N VAL A 64 -4.88 6.11 -13.81
CA VAL A 64 -3.95 6.96 -13.07
C VAL A 64 -2.54 6.38 -13.20
N ASN A 65 -1.57 7.20 -13.51
CA ASN A 65 -0.18 6.78 -13.55
C ASN A 65 0.27 6.38 -12.14
N GLY A 66 0.91 5.22 -12.02
CA GLY A 66 1.34 4.70 -10.71
C GLY A 66 2.28 5.62 -9.96
N ASN A 67 3.24 6.22 -10.67
CA ASN A 67 4.17 7.16 -10.04
C ASN A 67 3.46 8.41 -9.53
N ASP A 68 2.48 8.90 -10.28
CA ASP A 68 1.68 10.07 -9.86
C ASP A 68 0.83 9.73 -8.64
N LEU A 69 0.28 8.52 -8.60
CA LEU A 69 -0.50 8.07 -7.44
C LEU A 69 0.38 8.00 -6.19
N ILE A 70 1.56 7.42 -6.30
CA ILE A 70 2.51 7.34 -5.17
C ILE A 70 2.89 8.76 -4.72
N ALA A 71 3.16 9.67 -5.64
CA ALA A 71 3.48 11.06 -5.30
C ALA A 71 2.32 11.74 -4.53
N PHE A 72 1.08 11.51 -4.97
CA PHE A 72 -0.10 12.03 -4.29
C PHE A 72 -0.20 11.46 -2.87
N ILE A 73 -0.06 10.15 -2.72
CA ILE A 73 -0.14 9.48 -1.41
C ILE A 73 0.95 10.02 -0.48
N ARG A 74 2.18 10.13 -0.96
CA ARG A 74 3.29 10.63 -0.15
C ARG A 74 3.08 12.08 0.29
N ALA A 75 2.50 12.91 -0.57
CA ALA A 75 2.20 14.30 -0.24
C ALA A 75 1.08 14.43 0.80
N LYS A 76 0.03 13.62 0.69
CA LYS A 76 -1.14 13.70 1.58
C LYS A 76 -0.96 12.93 2.88
N LEU A 77 -0.21 11.83 2.85
CA LEU A 77 -0.02 10.92 3.99
C LEU A 77 1.48 10.67 4.20
N PRO A 78 2.26 11.72 4.54
CA PRO A 78 3.73 11.60 4.57
C PRO A 78 4.25 10.62 5.61
N LEU A 79 3.45 10.32 6.65
CA LEU A 79 3.87 9.40 7.71
C LEU A 79 3.39 7.97 7.49
N VAL A 80 2.57 7.72 6.48
CA VAL A 80 2.05 6.37 6.21
C VAL A 80 3.02 5.66 5.26
N PRO A 81 3.58 4.52 5.66
CA PRO A 81 4.49 3.77 4.78
C PRO A 81 3.75 3.16 3.61
N VAL A 82 4.37 3.19 2.44
CA VAL A 82 3.82 2.64 1.20
C VAL A 82 4.68 1.46 0.75
N ILE A 83 4.03 0.32 0.54
CA ILE A 83 4.62 -0.89 -0.01
C ILE A 83 4.05 -1.06 -1.41
N VAL A 84 4.90 -1.24 -2.40
CA VAL A 84 4.47 -1.53 -3.77
C VAL A 84 4.41 -3.04 -3.96
N LEU A 85 3.31 -3.52 -4.54
CA LEU A 85 3.12 -4.93 -4.91
C LEU A 85 2.77 -4.97 -6.40
N THR A 86 3.68 -5.46 -7.23
CA THR A 86 3.53 -5.42 -8.69
C THR A 86 3.74 -6.77 -9.35
N GLY A 87 2.99 -7.04 -10.42
CA GLY A 87 3.20 -8.20 -11.28
C GLY A 87 4.24 -7.97 -12.39
N TYR A 88 4.69 -6.73 -12.57
CA TYR A 88 5.60 -6.34 -13.64
C TYR A 88 6.81 -5.60 -13.06
N PRO A 89 7.73 -6.34 -12.41
CA PRO A 89 8.87 -5.69 -11.75
C PRO A 89 9.83 -5.05 -12.75
N ASP A 90 10.33 -3.88 -12.36
CA ASP A 90 11.27 -3.10 -13.14
C ASP A 90 12.30 -2.48 -12.20
N VAL A 91 13.58 -2.77 -12.42
CA VAL A 91 14.66 -2.32 -11.54
C VAL A 91 14.76 -0.80 -11.47
N GLN A 92 14.68 -0.13 -12.62
CA GLN A 92 14.76 1.33 -12.64
C GLN A 92 13.53 1.97 -12.02
N GLY A 93 12.35 1.39 -12.28
CA GLY A 93 11.11 1.83 -11.66
C GLY A 93 11.14 1.66 -10.15
N ALA A 94 11.65 0.54 -9.66
CA ALA A 94 11.79 0.30 -8.24
C ALA A 94 12.70 1.34 -7.57
N ALA A 95 13.85 1.62 -8.19
CA ALA A 95 14.79 2.61 -7.68
C ALA A 95 14.14 3.99 -7.58
N SER A 96 13.38 4.38 -8.60
CA SER A 96 12.64 5.65 -8.62
C SER A 96 11.62 5.72 -7.48
N LEU A 97 10.89 4.63 -7.23
CA LEU A 97 9.88 4.57 -6.18
C LEU A 97 10.51 4.66 -4.78
N PHE A 98 11.64 3.99 -4.56
CA PHE A 98 12.37 4.12 -3.30
C PHE A 98 12.83 5.55 -3.06
N LYS A 99 13.24 6.25 -4.10
CA LYS A 99 13.59 7.69 -3.99
C LYS A 99 12.38 8.53 -3.59
N GLN A 100 11.17 8.12 -3.97
CA GLN A 100 9.94 8.81 -3.56
C GLN A 100 9.50 8.45 -2.14
N GLY A 101 10.19 7.53 -1.48
CA GLY A 101 9.89 7.15 -0.11
C GLY A 101 9.08 5.87 0.07
N VAL A 102 8.91 5.07 -0.98
CA VAL A 102 8.34 3.73 -0.86
C VAL A 102 9.28 2.89 0.00
N VAL A 103 8.73 2.16 0.97
CA VAL A 103 9.55 1.44 1.95
C VAL A 103 9.82 0.00 1.59
N ASP A 104 9.03 -0.58 0.68
CA ASP A 104 9.25 -1.95 0.23
C ASP A 104 8.65 -2.17 -1.16
N TYR A 105 9.16 -3.16 -1.88
CA TYR A 105 8.76 -3.43 -3.25
C TYR A 105 8.66 -4.95 -3.41
N LEU A 106 7.44 -5.45 -3.53
CA LEU A 106 7.15 -6.88 -3.59
C LEU A 106 6.64 -7.26 -4.98
N ILE A 107 6.92 -8.49 -5.38
CA ILE A 107 6.55 -9.01 -6.70
C ILE A 107 5.41 -10.00 -6.53
N LYS A 108 4.36 -9.86 -7.34
CA LYS A 108 3.22 -10.80 -7.36
C LYS A 108 3.61 -12.11 -8.05
N PRO A 109 3.11 -13.26 -7.58
CA PRO A 109 2.41 -13.45 -6.33
C PRO A 109 3.39 -13.45 -5.15
N SER A 110 3.03 -12.79 -4.06
CA SER A 110 3.87 -12.74 -2.86
C SER A 110 3.38 -13.77 -1.86
N GLN A 111 4.33 -14.46 -1.20
CA GLN A 111 3.99 -15.42 -0.16
C GLN A 111 3.39 -14.67 1.04
N ALA A 112 2.47 -15.33 1.73
CA ALA A 112 1.79 -14.75 2.89
C ALA A 112 2.77 -14.22 3.94
N GLN A 113 3.79 -15.00 4.28
CA GLN A 113 4.77 -14.61 5.29
C GLN A 113 5.58 -13.39 4.85
N THR A 114 5.98 -13.33 3.58
CA THR A 114 6.71 -12.20 3.01
C THR A 114 5.89 -10.92 3.13
N LEU A 115 4.60 -11.01 2.80
CA LEU A 115 3.68 -9.89 2.85
C LEU A 115 3.49 -9.40 4.30
N LEU A 116 3.23 -10.33 5.22
CA LEU A 116 3.06 -10.00 6.64
C LEU A 116 4.31 -9.39 7.25
N ASP A 117 5.48 -9.92 6.91
CA ASP A 117 6.75 -9.39 7.41
C ASP A 117 6.99 -7.97 6.89
N ALA A 118 6.67 -7.71 5.62
CA ALA A 118 6.80 -6.38 5.03
C ALA A 118 5.91 -5.36 5.73
N VAL A 119 4.64 -5.71 5.98
CA VAL A 119 3.69 -4.83 6.65
C VAL A 119 4.11 -4.58 8.10
N ARG A 120 4.48 -5.64 8.81
CA ARG A 120 4.92 -5.53 10.20
C ARG A 120 6.14 -4.63 10.33
N ARG A 121 7.13 -4.82 9.46
CA ARG A 121 8.35 -4.01 9.44
C ARG A 121 8.05 -2.55 9.11
N ALA A 122 7.19 -2.30 8.11
CA ALA A 122 6.82 -0.96 7.70
C ALA A 122 6.14 -0.19 8.84
N ILE A 123 5.17 -0.80 9.50
CA ILE A 123 4.46 -0.17 10.63
C ILE A 123 5.40 0.02 11.83
N GLY A 124 6.24 -0.97 12.11
CA GLY A 124 7.19 -0.90 13.21
C GLY A 124 8.22 0.20 13.04
N GLU A 125 8.79 0.34 11.85
CA GLU A 125 9.74 1.40 11.54
C GLU A 125 9.12 2.78 11.64
N GLN A 126 7.89 2.94 11.15
CA GLN A 126 7.18 4.20 11.22
C GLN A 126 6.88 4.58 12.67
N ALA A 127 6.54 3.62 13.51
CA ALA A 127 6.30 3.85 14.93
C ALA A 127 7.57 4.35 15.64
N LEU A 128 8.75 3.84 15.25
CA LEU A 128 10.02 4.29 15.80
C LEU A 128 10.39 5.71 15.36
N LEU A 129 10.01 6.08 14.15
CA LEU A 129 10.30 7.41 13.60
C LEU A 129 9.28 8.45 14.05
N GLY A 130 8.08 8.02 14.28
CA GLY A 130 6.98 8.87 14.69
C GLY A 130 6.85 9.00 16.17
#